data_e4f71779198f6f870243db1378a3f009
#
_entry.id   e4f71779198f6f870243db1378a3f009
#
_cell.length_a   1.000
_cell.length_b   1.000
_cell.length_c   1.000
_cell.angle_alpha   90.00
_cell.angle_beta   90.00
_cell.angle_gamma   90.00
#
_symmetry.space_group_name_H-M   'P 1'
#
loop_
_entity.id
_entity.type
_entity.pdbx_description
1 polymer ?
#
loop_
_entity_poly.entity_id
_entity_poly.type
_entity_poly.pdbx_seq_one_letter_code
_entity_poly.pdbx_strand_id
1 'polypeptide(L)'
;MNPEVFREYDVRGIVDRDLNPEFVYLLGLAIGTYALRHNVRQMTLGRDCRLSSEAYHDIVGRGIRATGVDIIDIGLCATPMLYFSIRHFQADGGIMITGSHNPPDFNGFKICIGPDTIYGDQIQELRRIIESSSFATGEGTDRQEDITSTYQDYLFRHVDIK
;
A
#
# COMPACT_ATOMS: atom_id res chain seq x y z
N MET A 1 -20.23 -0.29 -2.20
CA MET A 1 -18.98 -0.63 -1.47
C MET A 1 -19.34 -1.48 -0.24
N ASN A 2 -18.62 -2.60 -0.03
CA ASN A 2 -18.80 -3.43 1.17
C ASN A 2 -18.00 -2.81 2.35
N PRO A 3 -18.64 -2.33 3.45
CA PRO A 3 -17.93 -1.72 4.56
C PRO A 3 -17.06 -2.71 5.36
N GLU A 4 -17.33 -4.01 5.28
CA GLU A 4 -16.59 -5.05 6.01
C GLU A 4 -15.16 -5.26 5.50
N VAL A 5 -14.81 -4.67 4.35
CA VAL A 5 -13.42 -4.70 3.86
C VAL A 5 -12.47 -3.83 4.69
N PHE A 6 -12.98 -2.79 5.36
CA PHE A 6 -12.21 -1.90 6.24
C PHE A 6 -12.10 -2.50 7.64
N ARG A 7 -11.06 -3.33 7.83
CA ARG A 7 -10.82 -4.07 9.06
C ARG A 7 -9.99 -3.28 10.06
N GLU A 8 -9.63 -3.92 11.17
CA GLU A 8 -8.88 -3.26 12.25
C GLU A 8 -7.47 -2.84 11.82
N TYR A 9 -6.78 -3.64 11.00
CA TYR A 9 -5.36 -3.43 10.66
C TYR A 9 -5.06 -3.37 9.17
N ASP A 10 -6.05 -3.52 8.31
CA ASP A 10 -5.89 -3.49 6.86
C ASP A 10 -7.25 -3.34 6.14
N VAL A 11 -7.17 -3.08 4.83
CA VAL A 11 -8.31 -3.24 3.93
C VAL A 11 -8.18 -4.60 3.26
N ARG A 12 -9.20 -5.47 3.39
CA ARG A 12 -9.14 -6.85 2.91
C ARG A 12 -10.49 -7.37 2.43
N GLY A 13 -10.50 -8.11 1.32
CA GLY A 13 -11.72 -8.69 0.79
C GLY A 13 -11.46 -9.78 -0.24
N ILE A 14 -12.54 -10.33 -0.79
CA ILE A 14 -12.49 -11.29 -1.89
C ILE A 14 -12.26 -10.55 -3.19
N VAL A 15 -11.31 -11.07 -3.98
CA VAL A 15 -10.94 -10.55 -5.31
C VAL A 15 -12.19 -10.46 -6.19
N ASP A 16 -12.29 -9.38 -6.96
CA ASP A 16 -13.37 -9.03 -7.90
C ASP A 16 -14.77 -8.85 -7.27
N ARG A 17 -15.06 -9.49 -6.14
CA ARG A 17 -16.33 -9.33 -5.43
C ARG A 17 -16.32 -8.10 -4.53
N ASP A 18 -15.38 -8.05 -3.60
CA ASP A 18 -15.24 -6.98 -2.61
C ASP A 18 -14.20 -5.94 -3.05
N LEU A 19 -13.13 -6.43 -3.69
CA LEU A 19 -12.01 -5.65 -4.19
C LEU A 19 -12.05 -5.61 -5.74
N ASN A 20 -13.12 -5.04 -6.31
CA ASN A 20 -13.17 -4.83 -7.76
C ASN A 20 -12.26 -3.65 -8.17
N PRO A 21 -11.87 -3.55 -9.46
CA PRO A 21 -10.95 -2.53 -9.94
C PRO A 21 -11.35 -1.09 -9.63
N GLU A 22 -12.65 -0.77 -9.70
CA GLU A 22 -13.17 0.56 -9.37
C GLU A 22 -12.93 0.88 -7.88
N PHE A 23 -13.26 -0.05 -6.99
CA PHE A 23 -13.01 0.11 -5.56
C PHE A 23 -11.52 0.28 -5.26
N VAL A 24 -10.65 -0.53 -5.88
CA VAL A 24 -9.19 -0.44 -5.68
C VAL A 24 -8.64 0.91 -6.13
N TYR A 25 -9.17 1.49 -7.20
CA TYR A 25 -8.81 2.84 -7.64
C TYR A 25 -9.25 3.91 -6.64
N LEU A 26 -10.52 3.83 -6.18
CA LEU A 26 -11.04 4.75 -5.15
C LEU A 26 -10.29 4.62 -3.82
N LEU A 27 -9.88 3.40 -3.46
CA LEU A 27 -9.01 3.18 -2.30
C LEU A 27 -7.65 3.88 -2.49
N GLY A 28 -7.07 3.80 -3.68
CA GLY A 28 -5.84 4.54 -4.00
C GLY A 28 -5.98 6.05 -3.82
N LEU A 29 -7.08 6.63 -4.33
CA LEU A 29 -7.41 8.05 -4.13
C LEU A 29 -7.57 8.39 -2.63
N ALA A 30 -8.23 7.50 -1.87
CA ALA A 30 -8.43 7.72 -0.44
C ALA A 30 -7.11 7.64 0.34
N ILE A 31 -6.25 6.66 0.03
CA ILE A 31 -4.92 6.51 0.65
C ILE A 31 -4.07 7.76 0.36
N GLY A 32 -3.98 8.19 -0.89
CA GLY A 32 -3.19 9.37 -1.25
C GLY A 32 -3.74 10.65 -0.59
N THR A 33 -5.07 10.82 -0.54
CA THR A 33 -5.71 11.94 0.15
C THR A 33 -5.41 11.93 1.64
N TYR A 34 -5.53 10.76 2.29
CA TYR A 34 -5.19 10.57 3.69
C TYR A 34 -3.71 10.86 3.96
N ALA A 35 -2.83 10.34 3.11
CA ALA A 35 -1.39 10.58 3.17
C ALA A 35 -1.05 12.08 3.16
N LEU A 36 -1.61 12.84 2.21
CA LEU A 36 -1.41 14.29 2.11
C LEU A 36 -1.89 15.06 3.34
N ARG A 37 -3.00 14.64 3.96
CA ARG A 37 -3.51 15.22 5.23
C ARG A 37 -2.54 15.01 6.40
N HIS A 38 -1.67 13.98 6.30
CA HIS A 38 -0.64 13.64 7.30
C HIS A 38 0.79 14.04 6.86
N ASN A 39 0.90 14.98 5.90
CA ASN A 39 2.17 15.48 5.36
C ASN A 39 3.05 14.42 4.66
N VAL A 40 2.47 13.31 4.23
CA VAL A 40 3.13 12.27 3.43
C VAL A 40 3.11 12.69 1.97
N ARG A 41 4.27 12.71 1.32
CA ARG A 41 4.44 13.10 -0.09
C ARG A 41 4.97 11.98 -0.95
N GLN A 42 5.65 11.01 -0.36
CA GLN A 42 6.25 9.88 -1.07
C GLN A 42 6.00 8.58 -0.31
N MET A 43 5.54 7.55 -1.02
CA MET A 43 5.25 6.23 -0.44
C MET A 43 5.94 5.12 -1.23
N THR A 44 6.43 4.09 -0.54
CA THR A 44 6.84 2.86 -1.20
C THR A 44 5.62 1.98 -1.50
N LEU A 45 5.64 1.26 -2.63
CA LEU A 45 4.56 0.38 -3.03
C LEU A 45 5.12 -1.00 -3.40
N GLY A 46 4.70 -2.02 -2.66
CA GLY A 46 5.10 -3.41 -2.89
C GLY A 46 3.91 -4.36 -2.96
N ARG A 47 4.14 -5.53 -3.53
CA ARG A 47 3.10 -6.56 -3.69
C ARG A 47 3.63 -7.97 -3.42
N ASP A 48 2.75 -8.86 -3.02
CA ASP A 48 3.03 -10.30 -2.96
C ASP A 48 2.83 -10.99 -4.32
N CYS A 49 3.01 -12.31 -4.36
CA CYS A 49 2.95 -13.13 -5.57
C CYS A 49 1.54 -13.60 -5.94
N ARG A 50 0.47 -13.10 -5.32
CA ARG A 50 -0.91 -13.47 -5.68
C ARG A 50 -1.25 -12.98 -7.09
N LEU A 51 -2.05 -13.75 -7.82
CA LEU A 51 -2.42 -13.45 -9.20
C LEU A 51 -3.08 -12.08 -9.37
N SER A 52 -3.85 -11.64 -8.37
CA SER A 52 -4.52 -10.33 -8.36
C SER A 52 -3.61 -9.18 -7.93
N SER A 53 -2.46 -9.45 -7.28
CA SER A 53 -1.63 -8.41 -6.68
C SER A 53 -0.99 -7.48 -7.70
N GLU A 54 -0.64 -7.98 -8.89
CA GLU A 54 -0.06 -7.16 -9.96
C GLU A 54 -1.06 -6.13 -10.49
N ALA A 55 -2.28 -6.58 -10.83
CA ALA A 55 -3.34 -5.66 -11.29
C ALA A 55 -3.71 -4.63 -10.22
N TYR A 56 -3.80 -5.05 -8.96
CA TYR A 56 -4.11 -4.13 -7.86
C TYR A 56 -2.98 -3.13 -7.59
N HIS A 57 -1.72 -3.55 -7.77
CA HIS A 57 -0.55 -2.66 -7.68
C HIS A 57 -0.67 -1.50 -8.68
N ASP A 58 -0.94 -1.80 -9.94
CA ASP A 58 -1.10 -0.80 -10.98
C ASP A 58 -2.28 0.14 -10.71
N ILE A 59 -3.42 -0.42 -10.29
CA ILE A 59 -4.65 0.34 -10.08
C ILE A 59 -4.53 1.26 -8.86
N VAL A 60 -4.08 0.73 -7.71
CA VAL A 60 -3.94 1.53 -6.50
C VAL A 60 -2.86 2.60 -6.66
N GLY A 61 -1.73 2.26 -7.31
CA GLY A 61 -0.65 3.20 -7.61
C GLY A 61 -1.12 4.38 -8.46
N ARG A 62 -1.94 4.12 -9.50
CA ARG A 62 -2.57 5.20 -10.29
C ARG A 62 -3.47 6.09 -9.44
N GLY A 63 -4.29 5.50 -8.56
CA GLY A 63 -5.16 6.27 -7.67
C GLY A 63 -4.36 7.18 -6.72
N ILE A 64 -3.29 6.67 -6.13
CA ILE A 64 -2.42 7.42 -5.23
C ILE A 64 -1.75 8.58 -5.98
N ARG A 65 -1.13 8.33 -7.14
CA ARG A 65 -0.48 9.37 -7.95
C ARG A 65 -1.44 10.45 -8.42
N ALA A 66 -2.70 10.10 -8.69
CA ALA A 66 -3.73 11.07 -9.07
C ALA A 66 -4.06 12.09 -7.96
N THR A 67 -3.59 11.86 -6.73
CA THR A 67 -3.70 12.83 -5.62
C THR A 67 -2.49 13.75 -5.49
N GLY A 68 -1.38 13.47 -6.18
CA GLY A 68 -0.11 14.20 -6.08
C GLY A 68 0.92 13.55 -5.13
N VAL A 69 0.69 12.32 -4.68
CA VAL A 69 1.66 11.54 -3.90
C VAL A 69 2.57 10.76 -4.85
N ASP A 70 3.88 10.84 -4.63
CA ASP A 70 4.89 10.11 -5.39
C ASP A 70 4.98 8.65 -4.94
N ILE A 71 5.26 7.74 -5.87
CA ILE A 71 5.45 6.31 -5.61
C ILE A 71 6.91 5.91 -5.88
N ILE A 72 7.46 5.12 -4.94
CA ILE A 72 8.65 4.29 -5.15
C ILE A 72 8.17 2.86 -5.27
N ASP A 73 8.09 2.36 -6.50
CA ASP A 73 7.69 0.99 -6.77
C ASP A 73 8.83 0.02 -6.44
N ILE A 74 8.61 -0.86 -5.46
CA ILE A 74 9.56 -1.90 -5.06
C ILE A 74 9.15 -3.30 -5.55
N GLY A 75 8.09 -3.38 -6.35
CA GLY A 75 7.66 -4.56 -7.05
C GLY A 75 7.25 -5.74 -6.16
N LEU A 76 7.59 -6.93 -6.63
CA LEU A 76 7.34 -8.19 -5.92
C LEU A 76 8.28 -8.32 -4.72
N CYS A 77 7.72 -8.36 -3.51
CA CYS A 77 8.53 -8.41 -2.29
C CYS A 77 7.78 -9.08 -1.12
N ALA A 78 8.52 -9.41 -0.07
CA ALA A 78 7.92 -9.81 1.20
C ALA A 78 7.58 -8.59 2.06
N THR A 79 6.55 -8.71 2.92
CA THR A 79 6.11 -7.60 3.79
C THR A 79 7.23 -6.95 4.63
N PRO A 80 8.22 -7.67 5.20
CA PRO A 80 9.34 -7.03 5.88
C PRO A 80 10.19 -6.13 4.99
N MET A 81 10.26 -6.43 3.69
CA MET A 81 10.99 -5.60 2.73
C MET A 81 10.29 -4.26 2.49
N LEU A 82 8.96 -4.21 2.57
CA LEU A 82 8.23 -2.94 2.54
C LEU A 82 8.65 -2.05 3.73
N TYR A 83 8.61 -2.56 4.95
CA TYR A 83 9.01 -1.78 6.14
C TYR A 83 10.46 -1.32 6.06
N PHE A 84 11.34 -2.17 5.54
CA PHE A 84 12.72 -1.80 5.29
C PHE A 84 12.84 -0.69 4.24
N SER A 85 12.09 -0.77 3.15
CA SER A 85 12.13 0.20 2.05
C SER A 85 11.72 1.60 2.48
N ILE A 86 10.73 1.76 3.35
CA ILE A 86 10.30 3.05 3.88
C ILE A 86 11.49 3.76 4.54
N ARG A 87 12.26 3.04 5.37
CA ARG A 87 13.45 3.59 6.04
C ARG A 87 14.61 3.80 5.07
N HIS A 88 14.85 2.83 4.19
CA HIS A 88 15.98 2.86 3.27
C HIS A 88 15.89 4.03 2.29
N PHE A 89 14.73 4.26 1.69
CA PHE A 89 14.49 5.35 0.76
C PHE A 89 14.09 6.66 1.44
N GLN A 90 13.98 6.68 2.78
CA GLN A 90 13.47 7.83 3.53
C GLN A 90 12.08 8.28 3.04
N ALA A 91 11.27 7.31 2.63
CA ALA A 91 9.88 7.57 2.23
C ALA A 91 9.02 7.87 3.46
N ASP A 92 7.95 8.63 3.23
CA ASP A 92 7.06 9.07 4.30
C ASP A 92 6.03 8.01 4.71
N GLY A 93 5.96 6.89 3.97
CA GLY A 93 5.05 5.78 4.21
C GLY A 93 5.17 4.68 3.16
N GLY A 94 4.23 3.73 3.18
CA GLY A 94 4.26 2.65 2.21
C GLY A 94 2.99 1.79 2.19
N ILE A 95 2.80 1.04 1.12
CA ILE A 95 1.66 0.14 0.94
C ILE A 95 2.16 -1.24 0.52
N MET A 96 1.69 -2.27 1.23
CA MET A 96 1.88 -3.67 0.86
C MET A 96 0.58 -4.28 0.39
N ILE A 97 0.56 -4.75 -0.85
CA ILE A 97 -0.56 -5.50 -1.40
C ILE A 97 -0.34 -6.97 -1.10
N THR A 98 -1.17 -7.52 -0.22
CA THR A 98 -1.06 -8.91 0.22
C THR A 98 -2.34 -9.44 0.84
N GLY A 99 -2.68 -10.68 0.52
CA GLY A 99 -3.70 -11.43 1.25
C GLY A 99 -3.17 -12.11 2.52
N SER A 100 -1.86 -11.94 2.85
CA SER A 100 -1.23 -12.58 4.01
C SER A 100 -1.46 -14.11 4.02
N HIS A 101 -2.03 -14.64 5.10
CA HIS A 101 -2.37 -16.06 5.30
C HIS A 101 -3.79 -16.44 4.86
N ASN A 102 -4.52 -15.51 4.20
CA ASN A 102 -5.86 -15.79 3.73
C ASN A 102 -5.87 -16.71 2.49
N PRO A 103 -7.00 -17.36 2.18
CA PRO A 103 -7.17 -18.16 0.97
C PRO A 103 -6.79 -17.41 -0.31
N PRO A 104 -6.52 -18.13 -1.41
CA PRO A 104 -6.05 -17.51 -2.67
C PRO A 104 -6.99 -16.50 -3.31
N ASP A 105 -8.29 -16.60 -3.03
CA ASP A 105 -9.35 -15.70 -3.49
C ASP A 105 -9.45 -14.39 -2.71
N PHE A 106 -8.64 -14.23 -1.64
CA PHE A 106 -8.52 -12.97 -0.90
C PHE A 106 -7.32 -12.15 -1.35
N ASN A 107 -7.42 -10.83 -1.19
CA ASN A 107 -6.29 -9.92 -1.23
C ASN A 107 -6.53 -8.75 -0.26
N GLY A 108 -5.56 -7.85 -0.12
CA GLY A 108 -5.70 -6.72 0.80
C GLY A 108 -4.55 -5.72 0.70
N PHE A 109 -4.66 -4.67 1.51
CA PHE A 109 -3.75 -3.53 1.51
C PHE A 109 -3.37 -3.20 2.95
N LYS A 110 -2.08 -3.35 3.28
CA LYS A 110 -1.49 -2.82 4.51
C LYS A 110 -0.88 -1.47 4.21
N ILE A 111 -1.22 -0.47 5.02
CA ILE A 111 -0.89 0.92 4.73
C ILE A 111 -0.09 1.46 5.91
N CYS A 112 1.07 2.05 5.62
CA CYS A 112 1.93 2.71 6.60
C CYS A 112 1.94 4.22 6.35
N ILE A 113 1.80 4.98 7.42
CA ILE A 113 2.04 6.43 7.46
C ILE A 113 3.19 6.66 8.43
N GLY A 114 4.28 7.22 7.95
CA GLY A 114 5.55 7.12 8.66
C GLY A 114 6.02 5.66 8.76
N PRO A 115 6.63 5.26 9.87
CA PRO A 115 7.11 3.89 10.09
C PRO A 115 6.01 2.92 10.51
N ASP A 116 4.82 3.40 10.88
CA ASP A 116 3.78 2.63 11.54
C ASP A 116 2.61 2.30 10.60
N THR A 117 2.07 1.10 10.75
CA THR A 117 0.85 0.68 10.04
C THR A 117 -0.37 1.36 10.65
N ILE A 118 -1.22 1.95 9.81
CA ILE A 118 -2.50 2.52 10.26
C ILE A 118 -3.47 1.42 10.71
N TYR A 119 -4.32 1.76 11.69
CA TYR A 119 -5.29 0.80 12.27
C TYR A 119 -6.55 1.51 12.79
N GLY A 120 -7.57 0.71 13.12
CA GLY A 120 -8.80 1.18 13.77
C GLY A 120 -9.47 2.32 13.03
N ASP A 121 -9.64 3.45 13.71
CA ASP A 121 -10.33 4.63 13.16
C ASP A 121 -9.61 5.26 11.96
N GLN A 122 -8.31 5.08 11.83
CA GLN A 122 -7.53 5.52 10.67
C GLN A 122 -7.92 4.75 9.40
N ILE A 123 -8.18 3.45 9.52
CA ILE A 123 -8.74 2.63 8.40
C ILE A 123 -10.17 3.09 8.08
N GLN A 124 -11.00 3.39 9.09
CA GLN A 124 -12.35 3.92 8.87
C GLN A 124 -12.35 5.32 8.22
N GLU A 125 -11.29 6.12 8.43
CA GLU A 125 -11.15 7.40 7.74
C GLU A 125 -11.01 7.23 6.23
N LEU A 126 -10.30 6.20 5.75
CA LEU A 126 -10.23 5.89 4.32
C LEU A 126 -11.64 5.60 3.75
N ARG A 127 -12.45 4.87 4.49
CA ARG A 127 -13.85 4.62 4.13
C ARG A 127 -14.64 5.92 4.02
N ARG A 128 -14.55 6.81 5.03
CA ARG A 128 -15.24 8.11 5.04
C ARG A 128 -14.82 9.00 3.86
N ILE A 129 -13.53 8.98 3.49
CA ILE A 129 -13.03 9.70 2.31
C ILE A 129 -13.68 9.18 1.03
N ILE A 130 -13.80 7.86 0.86
CA ILE A 130 -14.46 7.24 -0.30
C ILE A 130 -15.95 7.60 -0.32
N GLU A 131 -16.65 7.43 0.79
CA GLU A 131 -18.10 7.71 0.91
C GLU A 131 -18.45 9.17 0.61
N SER A 132 -17.58 10.10 1.01
CA SER A 132 -17.75 11.54 0.75
C SER A 132 -17.24 11.98 -0.62
N SER A 133 -16.53 11.11 -1.34
CA SER A 133 -15.82 11.45 -2.59
C SER A 133 -14.90 12.68 -2.47
N SER A 134 -14.35 12.91 -1.28
CA SER A 134 -13.54 14.09 -0.93
C SER A 134 -12.06 13.85 -1.20
N PHE A 135 -11.72 13.60 -2.47
CA PHE A 135 -10.37 13.26 -2.90
C PHE A 135 -9.53 14.50 -3.19
N ALA A 136 -8.25 14.44 -2.80
CA ALA A 136 -7.25 15.37 -3.30
C ALA A 136 -7.00 15.11 -4.79
N THR A 137 -6.51 16.13 -5.49
CA THR A 137 -6.17 16.05 -6.92
C THR A 137 -4.76 16.58 -7.13
N GLY A 138 -3.96 15.87 -7.93
CA GLY A 138 -2.59 16.24 -8.24
C GLY A 138 -1.97 15.29 -9.25
N GLU A 139 -0.66 15.43 -9.46
CA GLU A 139 0.13 14.57 -10.35
C GLU A 139 1.38 14.15 -9.59
N GLY A 140 1.35 12.92 -9.06
CA GLY A 140 2.51 12.27 -8.44
C GLY A 140 3.32 11.51 -9.48
N THR A 141 4.60 11.36 -9.21
CA THR A 141 5.56 10.60 -10.02
C THR A 141 5.62 9.12 -9.62
N ASP A 142 6.26 8.31 -10.44
CA ASP A 142 6.50 6.90 -10.23
C ASP A 142 7.93 6.55 -10.63
N ARG A 143 8.65 5.83 -9.76
CA ARG A 143 9.97 5.28 -10.07
C ARG A 143 10.12 3.89 -9.50
N GLN A 144 10.80 3.01 -10.24
CA GLN A 144 11.10 1.65 -9.80
C GLN A 144 12.46 1.57 -9.10
N GLU A 145 12.51 0.79 -8.01
CA GLU A 145 13.72 0.55 -7.24
C GLU A 145 13.85 -0.93 -6.86
N ASP A 146 15.06 -1.48 -6.98
CA ASP A 146 15.35 -2.83 -6.47
C ASP A 146 15.66 -2.79 -4.98
N ILE A 147 14.72 -3.30 -4.18
CA ILE A 147 14.90 -3.43 -2.73
C ILE A 147 15.46 -4.81 -2.34
N THR A 148 15.40 -5.80 -3.23
CA THR A 148 15.70 -7.20 -2.88
C THR A 148 17.18 -7.38 -2.56
N SER A 149 18.05 -6.96 -3.44
CA SER A 149 19.51 -7.03 -3.25
C SER A 149 19.96 -6.23 -2.04
N THR A 150 19.43 -5.02 -1.87
CA THR A 150 19.75 -4.15 -0.73
C THR A 150 19.30 -4.75 0.60
N TYR A 151 18.11 -5.36 0.64
CA TYR A 151 17.62 -6.04 1.85
C TYR A 151 18.43 -7.29 2.19
N GLN A 152 18.82 -8.08 1.18
CA GLN A 152 19.70 -9.24 1.37
C GLN A 152 21.05 -8.81 1.96
N ASP A 153 21.68 -7.79 1.40
CA ASP A 153 22.95 -7.25 1.91
C ASP A 153 22.81 -6.74 3.36
N TYR A 154 21.70 -6.10 3.68
CA TYR A 154 21.40 -5.69 5.05
C TYR A 154 21.32 -6.90 6.01
N LEU A 155 20.61 -7.96 5.62
CA LEU A 155 20.49 -9.17 6.43
C LEU A 155 21.86 -9.84 6.65
N PHE A 156 22.67 -10.00 5.60
CA PHE A 156 24.01 -10.61 5.71
C PHE A 156 24.94 -9.85 6.65
N ARG A 157 24.79 -8.54 6.78
CA ARG A 157 25.61 -7.72 7.68
C ARG A 157 25.14 -7.74 9.14
N HIS A 158 23.87 -8.05 9.40
CA HIS A 158 23.26 -7.89 10.73
C HIS A 158 22.76 -9.19 11.34
N VAL A 159 22.74 -10.29 10.59
CA VAL A 159 22.29 -11.61 11.06
C VAL A 159 23.43 -12.61 10.92
N ASP A 160 23.96 -13.10 12.06
CA ASP A 160 24.89 -14.23 12.07
C ASP A 160 24.15 -15.52 11.68
N ILE A 161 24.26 -15.89 10.42
CA ILE A 161 23.77 -17.21 9.96
C ILE A 161 24.85 -18.23 10.35
N LYS A 162 24.56 -18.99 11.43
CA LYS A 162 25.40 -20.11 11.86
C LYS A 162 25.02 -21.37 11.10
#